data_ad6af4231d2eb8491d0094c41320e2e0
#
_entry.id   ad6af4231d2eb8491d0094c41320e2e0
#
_cell.length_a   1.000
_cell.length_b   1.000
_cell.length_c   1.000
_cell.angle_alpha   90.00
_cell.angle_beta   90.00
_cell.angle_gamma   90.00
#
_symmetry.space_group_name_H-M   'P 1'
#
loop_
_entity.id
_entity.type
_entity.pdbx_description
1 polymer ?
#
loop_
_entity_poly.entity_id
_entity_poly.type
_entity_poly.pdbx_seq_one_letter_code
_entity_poly.pdbx_strand_id
1 'polypeptide(L)'
;AFARAREAGVGKVFLPAIDVKTTHAVLALSREYPGYAYPMIGLHPEEVKEDWKEQLAELRKILEEHRITGNANPADDSPRISDFIAIGEIGLDYYWSREFEHEQLEAFEEQVKWAIETRLPLMIHCRKAQNEMVHLLRQYQKDLPGGVFHCFTGNQKEAEELLSFDNFVLGIGGVSTFKSSHLREDLPAVVPMNRIVLETDSPYMAPVPFRGKRNESAFVVEVLKTLAKAYNVSEEEFAKQTNETVKSVFHI
;
A
#
# COMPACT_ATOMS: atom_id res chain seq x y z
N ALA A 1 11.10 16.49 -1.00
CA ALA A 1 10.04 15.79 -0.26
C ALA A 1 10.62 15.12 0.99
N PHE A 2 11.61 14.22 0.91
CA PHE A 2 12.09 13.40 2.03
C PHE A 2 12.66 14.22 3.22
N ALA A 3 13.37 15.33 2.98
CA ALA A 3 13.83 16.20 4.07
C ALA A 3 12.65 16.71 4.91
N ARG A 4 11.60 17.24 4.27
CA ARG A 4 10.41 17.71 4.96
C ARG A 4 9.64 16.58 5.67
N ALA A 5 9.61 15.38 5.07
CA ALA A 5 9.00 14.22 5.72
C ALA A 5 9.75 13.84 7.01
N ARG A 6 11.09 13.81 6.99
CA ARG A 6 11.92 13.59 8.19
C ARG A 6 11.70 14.67 9.27
N GLU A 7 11.66 15.94 8.86
CA GLU A 7 11.36 17.05 9.77
C GLU A 7 9.96 16.92 10.41
N ALA A 8 9.00 16.35 9.68
CA ALA A 8 7.66 16.04 10.18
C ALA A 8 7.59 14.75 11.04
N GLY A 9 8.72 14.06 11.26
CA GLY A 9 8.78 12.84 12.07
C GLY A 9 8.49 11.55 11.32
N VAL A 10 8.42 11.57 9.97
CA VAL A 10 8.24 10.37 9.15
C VAL A 10 9.56 9.58 9.11
N GLY A 11 9.57 8.42 9.77
CA GLY A 11 10.77 7.59 9.91
C GLY A 11 11.07 6.71 8.70
N LYS A 12 10.05 6.30 7.95
CA LYS A 12 10.18 5.45 6.76
C LYS A 12 9.14 5.86 5.73
N VAL A 13 9.46 5.67 4.44
CA VAL A 13 8.53 5.86 3.32
C VAL A 13 8.54 4.64 2.42
N PHE A 14 7.36 4.26 1.95
CA PHE A 14 7.19 3.16 1.01
C PHE A 14 6.88 3.74 -0.37
N LEU A 15 7.51 3.19 -1.38
CA LEU A 15 7.50 3.70 -2.75
C LEU A 15 6.93 2.63 -3.69
N PRO A 16 5.61 2.60 -3.90
CA PRO A 16 5.02 1.71 -4.87
C PRO A 16 5.46 2.08 -6.29
N ALA A 17 5.87 1.08 -7.07
CA ALA A 17 5.98 1.22 -8.51
C ALA A 17 4.61 0.96 -9.16
N ILE A 18 4.41 1.51 -10.36
CA ILE A 18 3.18 1.33 -11.14
C ILE A 18 3.45 0.62 -12.48
N ASP A 19 4.71 0.62 -12.93
CA ASP A 19 5.18 0.04 -14.17
C ASP A 19 6.68 -0.30 -14.11
N VAL A 20 7.24 -0.83 -15.20
CA VAL A 20 8.67 -1.14 -15.31
C VAL A 20 9.56 0.09 -15.10
N LYS A 21 9.19 1.23 -15.67
CA LYS A 21 9.97 2.48 -15.59
C LYS A 21 10.04 3.00 -14.17
N THR A 22 8.94 3.04 -13.48
CA THR A 22 8.86 3.49 -12.08
C THR A 22 9.52 2.52 -11.14
N THR A 23 9.52 1.22 -11.43
CA THR A 23 10.26 0.20 -10.66
C THR A 23 11.75 0.53 -10.59
N HIS A 24 12.37 0.88 -11.71
CA HIS A 24 13.78 1.32 -11.71
C HIS A 24 13.99 2.62 -10.90
N ALA A 25 13.04 3.55 -10.97
CA ALA A 25 13.13 4.82 -10.24
C ALA A 25 13.04 4.61 -8.71
N VAL A 26 12.11 3.78 -8.23
CA VAL A 26 11.97 3.51 -6.78
C VAL A 26 13.14 2.70 -6.24
N LEU A 27 13.72 1.79 -7.02
CA LEU A 27 14.97 1.09 -6.68
C LEU A 27 16.15 2.06 -6.55
N ALA A 28 16.28 3.03 -7.48
CA ALA A 28 17.32 4.04 -7.38
C ALA A 28 17.18 4.90 -6.13
N LEU A 29 15.96 5.33 -5.82
CA LEU A 29 15.66 6.10 -4.60
C LEU A 29 15.92 5.29 -3.32
N SER A 30 15.60 4.01 -3.28
CA SER A 30 15.87 3.18 -2.11
C SER A 30 17.38 3.02 -1.83
N ARG A 31 18.19 2.97 -2.88
CA ARG A 31 19.68 2.95 -2.76
C ARG A 31 20.25 4.29 -2.33
N GLU A 32 19.64 5.41 -2.74
CA GLU A 32 20.04 6.75 -2.31
C GLU A 32 19.66 7.03 -0.84
N TYR A 33 18.54 6.42 -0.37
CA TYR A 33 18.01 6.61 0.99
C TYR A 33 17.85 5.28 1.73
N PRO A 34 18.97 4.54 1.99
CA PRO A 34 18.91 3.23 2.63
C PRO A 34 18.33 3.31 4.04
N GLY A 35 17.48 2.33 4.38
CA GLY A 35 16.79 2.29 5.68
C GLY A 35 15.67 3.33 5.85
N TYR A 36 15.43 4.17 4.85
CA TYR A 36 14.37 5.18 4.85
C TYR A 36 13.34 4.98 3.75
N ALA A 37 13.76 4.74 2.52
CA ALA A 37 12.90 4.54 1.36
C ALA A 37 12.86 3.05 0.98
N TYR A 38 11.68 2.47 0.92
CA TYR A 38 11.46 1.05 0.68
C TYR A 38 10.67 0.86 -0.62
N PRO A 39 11.24 0.20 -1.64
CA PRO A 39 10.59 0.04 -2.93
C PRO A 39 9.59 -1.11 -2.91
N MET A 40 8.51 -0.98 -3.68
CA MET A 40 7.58 -2.04 -4.03
C MET A 40 7.59 -2.26 -5.53
N ILE A 41 7.14 -3.42 -6.00
CA ILE A 41 7.11 -3.79 -7.41
C ILE A 41 5.73 -4.27 -7.82
N GLY A 42 5.19 -3.71 -8.90
CA GLY A 42 3.89 -4.09 -9.44
C GLY A 42 3.55 -3.37 -10.72
N LEU A 43 2.56 -3.92 -11.43
CA LEU A 43 1.87 -3.28 -12.54
C LEU A 43 0.52 -2.78 -12.03
N HIS A 44 0.38 -1.47 -11.95
CA HIS A 44 -0.86 -0.81 -11.52
C HIS A 44 -1.99 -1.05 -12.54
N PRO A 45 -3.24 -1.22 -12.12
CA PRO A 45 -4.34 -1.48 -13.04
C PRO A 45 -4.53 -0.40 -14.13
N GLU A 46 -4.24 0.86 -13.86
CA GLU A 46 -4.31 1.92 -14.87
C GLU A 46 -3.21 1.82 -15.94
N GLU A 47 -2.16 1.06 -15.69
CA GLU A 47 -1.06 0.79 -16.63
C GLU A 47 -1.22 -0.56 -17.38
N VAL A 48 -2.30 -1.30 -17.11
CA VAL A 48 -2.67 -2.50 -17.88
C VAL A 48 -3.29 -2.07 -19.20
N LYS A 49 -2.54 -2.28 -20.29
CA LYS A 49 -2.87 -1.94 -21.67
C LYS A 49 -2.47 -3.09 -22.60
N GLU A 50 -2.36 -2.87 -23.89
CA GLU A 50 -2.07 -3.90 -24.88
C GLU A 50 -0.77 -4.65 -24.62
N ASP A 51 0.22 -3.99 -24.00
CA ASP A 51 1.57 -4.52 -23.70
C ASP A 51 1.72 -5.09 -22.27
N TRP A 52 0.61 -5.29 -21.55
CA TRP A 52 0.65 -5.67 -20.13
C TRP A 52 1.40 -6.99 -19.86
N LYS A 53 1.34 -7.95 -20.78
CA LYS A 53 2.04 -9.23 -20.63
C LYS A 53 3.56 -9.07 -20.69
N GLU A 54 4.02 -8.23 -21.62
CA GLU A 54 5.42 -7.88 -21.76
C GLU A 54 5.91 -7.13 -20.52
N GLN A 55 5.12 -6.19 -20.01
CA GLN A 55 5.43 -5.46 -18.78
C GLN A 55 5.50 -6.41 -17.57
N LEU A 56 4.53 -7.32 -17.40
CA LEU A 56 4.57 -8.32 -16.33
C LEU A 56 5.80 -9.24 -16.43
N ALA A 57 6.14 -9.70 -17.64
CA ALA A 57 7.31 -10.55 -17.85
C ALA A 57 8.60 -9.84 -17.43
N GLU A 58 8.76 -8.55 -17.75
CA GLU A 58 9.94 -7.77 -17.36
C GLU A 58 9.93 -7.47 -15.85
N LEU A 59 8.78 -7.11 -15.25
CA LEU A 59 8.65 -6.94 -13.81
C LEU A 59 8.98 -8.23 -13.05
N ARG A 60 8.52 -9.37 -13.53
CA ARG A 60 8.87 -10.68 -12.95
C ARG A 60 10.37 -10.94 -12.96
N LYS A 61 11.01 -10.66 -14.08
CA LYS A 61 12.47 -10.79 -14.21
C LYS A 61 13.19 -9.87 -13.21
N ILE A 62 12.78 -8.59 -13.09
CA ILE A 62 13.35 -7.67 -12.11
C ILE A 62 13.14 -8.19 -10.68
N LEU A 63 11.96 -8.72 -10.36
CA LEU A 63 11.68 -9.29 -9.05
C LEU A 63 12.64 -10.44 -8.71
N GLU A 64 12.89 -11.35 -9.67
CA GLU A 64 13.82 -12.47 -9.48
C GLU A 64 15.28 -12.03 -9.34
N GLU A 65 15.72 -11.04 -10.12
CA GLU A 65 17.08 -10.48 -10.04
C GLU A 65 17.35 -9.82 -8.67
N HIS A 66 16.29 -9.34 -7.99
CA HIS A 66 16.36 -8.69 -6.69
C HIS A 66 15.97 -9.60 -5.51
N ARG A 67 15.87 -10.93 -5.72
CA ARG A 67 15.73 -11.90 -4.62
C ARG A 67 17.03 -12.02 -3.87
N ILE A 68 16.94 -11.91 -2.55
CA ILE A 68 18.11 -12.09 -1.67
C ILE A 68 18.24 -13.59 -1.35
N THR A 69 19.26 -14.23 -1.91
CA THR A 69 19.52 -15.67 -1.72
C THR A 69 20.45 -15.97 -0.53
N GLY A 70 20.74 -14.99 0.30
CA GLY A 70 21.63 -15.11 1.47
C GLY A 70 21.20 -14.21 2.62
N ASN A 71 21.68 -14.49 3.82
CA ASN A 71 21.29 -13.82 5.05
C ASN A 71 21.52 -12.30 5.01
N ALA A 72 20.48 -11.57 5.38
CA ALA A 72 20.43 -10.24 5.98
C ALA A 72 21.16 -9.09 5.29
N ASN A 73 20.43 -8.01 5.06
CA ASN A 73 21.00 -6.68 4.84
C ASN A 73 21.81 -6.27 6.11
N PRO A 74 23.11 -5.93 6.02
CA PRO A 74 23.92 -5.56 7.18
C PRO A 74 23.46 -4.32 7.96
N ALA A 75 22.50 -3.56 7.41
CA ALA A 75 21.96 -2.34 8.02
C ALA A 75 20.60 -2.55 8.74
N ASP A 76 20.05 -3.77 8.72
CA ASP A 76 18.74 -4.07 9.29
C ASP A 76 18.71 -5.55 9.74
N ASP A 77 18.43 -5.81 11.01
CA ASP A 77 18.43 -7.16 11.62
C ASP A 77 17.31 -8.08 11.12
N SER A 78 16.43 -7.61 10.23
CA SER A 78 15.36 -8.43 9.68
C SER A 78 15.81 -9.23 8.45
N PRO A 79 15.51 -10.54 8.38
CA PRO A 79 15.84 -11.35 7.21
C PRO A 79 14.97 -10.94 6.02
N ARG A 80 15.52 -10.16 5.10
CA ARG A 80 14.83 -9.81 3.84
C ARG A 80 15.04 -10.90 2.80
N ILE A 81 13.97 -11.23 2.12
CA ILE A 81 13.96 -12.18 1.00
C ILE A 81 14.05 -11.48 -0.36
N SER A 82 13.94 -10.15 -0.39
CA SER A 82 14.02 -9.32 -1.58
C SER A 82 14.45 -7.89 -1.23
N ASP A 83 14.98 -7.15 -2.21
CA ASP A 83 15.16 -5.70 -2.15
C ASP A 83 13.80 -4.97 -2.09
N PHE A 84 12.75 -5.58 -2.65
CA PHE A 84 11.39 -5.08 -2.55
C PHE A 84 10.74 -5.47 -1.23
N ILE A 85 9.93 -4.56 -0.68
CA ILE A 85 9.22 -4.77 0.59
C ILE A 85 7.81 -5.36 0.40
N ALA A 86 7.25 -5.23 -0.79
CA ALA A 86 5.91 -5.72 -1.14
C ALA A 86 5.75 -5.91 -2.64
N ILE A 87 4.74 -6.68 -3.03
CA ILE A 87 4.19 -6.68 -4.38
C ILE A 87 3.11 -5.60 -4.44
N GLY A 88 3.36 -4.55 -5.19
CA GLY A 88 2.47 -3.40 -5.30
C GLY A 88 3.14 -2.18 -5.98
N GLU A 89 2.33 -1.30 -6.49
CA GLU A 89 0.88 -1.22 -6.37
C GLU A 89 0.21 -2.07 -7.45
N ILE A 90 -0.73 -2.92 -7.06
CA ILE A 90 -1.44 -3.84 -7.95
C ILE A 90 -2.94 -3.82 -7.63
N GLY A 91 -3.79 -4.36 -8.48
CA GLY A 91 -5.22 -4.47 -8.17
C GLY A 91 -6.12 -4.19 -9.35
N LEU A 92 -7.28 -3.55 -9.09
CA LEU A 92 -8.31 -3.28 -10.08
C LEU A 92 -8.80 -1.83 -10.02
N ASP A 93 -8.93 -1.17 -11.16
CA ASP A 93 -9.55 0.14 -11.30
C ASP A 93 -10.55 0.16 -12.46
N TYR A 94 -11.86 0.23 -12.14
CA TYR A 94 -12.93 0.31 -13.12
C TYR A 94 -13.59 1.70 -13.18
N TYR A 95 -12.91 2.70 -12.56
CA TYR A 95 -13.48 4.05 -12.52
C TYR A 95 -13.32 4.80 -13.83
N TRP A 96 -12.12 4.75 -14.43
CA TRP A 96 -11.83 5.49 -15.65
C TRP A 96 -12.29 4.76 -16.91
N SER A 97 -12.04 3.45 -16.98
CA SER A 97 -12.37 2.59 -18.12
C SER A 97 -12.55 1.14 -17.67
N ARG A 98 -13.39 0.40 -18.40
CA ARG A 98 -13.53 -1.06 -18.29
C ARG A 98 -12.99 -1.78 -19.53
N GLU A 99 -12.28 -1.07 -20.40
CA GLU A 99 -11.76 -1.60 -21.66
C GLU A 99 -10.83 -2.80 -21.42
N PHE A 100 -9.98 -2.73 -20.40
CA PHE A 100 -9.03 -3.77 -20.03
C PHE A 100 -9.40 -4.49 -18.72
N GLU A 101 -10.70 -4.59 -18.39
CA GLU A 101 -11.10 -5.18 -17.10
C GLU A 101 -10.70 -6.65 -16.95
N HIS A 102 -10.71 -7.41 -18.07
CA HIS A 102 -10.30 -8.81 -18.08
C HIS A 102 -8.78 -8.94 -17.90
N GLU A 103 -8.03 -8.13 -18.62
CA GLU A 103 -6.58 -8.06 -18.53
C GLU A 103 -6.12 -7.58 -17.14
N GLN A 104 -6.83 -6.64 -16.53
CA GLN A 104 -6.57 -6.22 -15.14
C GLN A 104 -6.76 -7.39 -14.17
N LEU A 105 -7.81 -8.21 -14.32
CA LEU A 105 -8.02 -9.39 -13.50
C LEU A 105 -6.90 -10.42 -13.68
N GLU A 106 -6.49 -10.72 -14.93
CA GLU A 106 -5.38 -11.64 -15.20
C GLU A 106 -4.06 -11.10 -14.60
N ALA A 107 -3.76 -9.82 -14.81
CA ALA A 107 -2.56 -9.18 -14.30
C ALA A 107 -2.54 -9.14 -12.75
N PHE A 108 -3.68 -8.87 -12.13
CA PHE A 108 -3.81 -8.88 -10.68
C PHE A 108 -3.61 -10.29 -10.11
N GLU A 109 -4.27 -11.29 -10.70
CA GLU A 109 -4.13 -12.69 -10.28
C GLU A 109 -2.68 -13.18 -10.36
N GLU A 110 -1.98 -12.87 -11.45
CA GLU A 110 -0.59 -13.26 -11.63
C GLU A 110 0.30 -12.64 -10.54
N GLN A 111 0.09 -11.38 -10.21
CA GLN A 111 0.85 -10.68 -9.17
C GLN A 111 0.48 -11.15 -7.74
N VAL A 112 -0.75 -11.58 -7.50
CA VAL A 112 -1.14 -12.28 -6.26
C VAL A 112 -0.35 -13.59 -6.11
N LYS A 113 -0.18 -14.36 -7.20
CA LYS A 113 0.65 -15.57 -7.20
C LYS A 113 2.12 -15.26 -6.89
N TRP A 114 2.66 -14.14 -7.39
CA TRP A 114 4.02 -13.71 -7.02
C TRP A 114 4.14 -13.43 -5.51
N ALA A 115 3.17 -12.75 -4.93
CA ALA A 115 3.16 -12.48 -3.48
C ALA A 115 3.14 -13.77 -2.65
N ILE A 116 2.33 -14.75 -3.05
CA ILE A 116 2.26 -16.07 -2.41
C ILE A 116 3.62 -16.79 -2.50
N GLU A 117 4.21 -16.83 -3.69
CA GLU A 117 5.50 -17.48 -3.95
C GLU A 117 6.64 -16.83 -3.18
N THR A 118 6.70 -15.51 -3.18
CA THR A 118 7.77 -14.74 -2.53
C THR A 118 7.52 -14.47 -1.06
N ARG A 119 6.29 -14.68 -0.57
CA ARG A 119 5.82 -14.28 0.77
C ARG A 119 5.94 -12.78 1.06
N LEU A 120 6.03 -11.97 0.01
CA LEU A 120 5.96 -10.51 0.14
C LEU A 120 4.51 -10.07 0.33
N PRO A 121 4.22 -9.14 1.25
CA PRO A 121 2.87 -8.61 1.41
C PRO A 121 2.38 -7.89 0.16
N LEU A 122 1.06 -7.76 0.06
CA LEU A 122 0.39 -7.10 -1.06
C LEU A 122 0.10 -5.63 -0.73
N MET A 123 0.32 -4.72 -1.69
CA MET A 123 -0.22 -3.36 -1.66
C MET A 123 -1.29 -3.26 -2.75
N ILE A 124 -2.56 -3.28 -2.34
CA ILE A 124 -3.69 -3.47 -3.26
C ILE A 124 -4.44 -2.17 -3.48
N HIS A 125 -4.50 -1.74 -4.73
CA HIS A 125 -5.39 -0.72 -5.25
C HIS A 125 -6.76 -1.31 -5.59
N CYS A 126 -7.82 -0.63 -5.19
CA CYS A 126 -9.17 -1.01 -5.58
C CYS A 126 -10.08 0.19 -5.77
N ARG A 127 -10.57 0.39 -6.98
CA ARG A 127 -11.51 1.46 -7.28
C ARG A 127 -12.64 0.97 -8.16
N LYS A 128 -13.89 1.00 -7.61
CA LYS A 128 -15.10 0.52 -8.29
C LYS A 128 -15.06 -0.96 -8.71
N ALA A 129 -14.26 -1.79 -8.02
CA ALA A 129 -14.03 -3.20 -8.35
C ALA A 129 -13.90 -4.10 -7.11
N GLN A 130 -14.47 -3.71 -5.96
CA GLN A 130 -14.28 -4.47 -4.70
C GLN A 130 -14.81 -5.90 -4.80
N ASN A 131 -15.97 -6.10 -5.42
CA ASN A 131 -16.56 -7.43 -5.55
C ASN A 131 -15.65 -8.38 -6.33
N GLU A 132 -15.14 -7.91 -7.47
CA GLU A 132 -14.23 -8.68 -8.34
C GLU A 132 -12.90 -8.97 -7.63
N MET A 133 -12.34 -7.97 -6.96
CA MET A 133 -11.13 -8.11 -6.17
C MET A 133 -11.30 -9.13 -5.04
N VAL A 134 -12.35 -9.00 -4.24
CA VAL A 134 -12.67 -9.92 -3.13
C VAL A 134 -12.90 -11.33 -3.66
N HIS A 135 -13.64 -11.47 -4.77
CA HIS A 135 -13.90 -12.77 -5.38
C HIS A 135 -12.59 -13.48 -5.79
N LEU A 136 -11.66 -12.74 -6.39
CA LEU A 136 -10.35 -13.28 -6.77
C LEU A 136 -9.54 -13.67 -5.53
N LEU A 137 -9.38 -12.76 -4.55
CA LEU A 137 -8.60 -13.01 -3.35
C LEU A 137 -9.13 -14.20 -2.51
N ARG A 138 -10.44 -14.42 -2.49
CA ARG A 138 -11.05 -15.59 -1.81
C ARG A 138 -10.56 -16.92 -2.34
N GLN A 139 -10.19 -17.01 -3.62
CA GLN A 139 -9.66 -18.23 -4.21
C GLN A 139 -8.29 -18.61 -3.63
N TYR A 140 -7.53 -17.62 -3.18
CA TYR A 140 -6.18 -17.75 -2.61
C TYR A 140 -6.11 -17.52 -1.11
N GLN A 141 -7.23 -17.32 -0.42
CA GLN A 141 -7.31 -16.81 0.96
C GLN A 141 -6.38 -17.51 1.95
N LYS A 142 -6.17 -18.81 1.81
CA LYS A 142 -5.35 -19.61 2.73
C LYS A 142 -3.84 -19.40 2.57
N ASP A 143 -3.43 -18.92 1.39
CA ASP A 143 -2.03 -18.81 1.00
C ASP A 143 -1.55 -17.36 0.95
N LEU A 144 -2.49 -16.39 1.09
CA LEU A 144 -2.16 -14.96 1.05
C LEU A 144 -1.22 -14.57 2.19
N PRO A 145 -0.13 -13.87 1.91
CA PRO A 145 0.82 -13.42 2.93
C PRO A 145 0.28 -12.29 3.82
N GLY A 146 -0.84 -11.67 3.42
CA GLY A 146 -1.36 -10.44 3.99
C GLY A 146 -0.97 -9.22 3.18
N GLY A 147 -1.28 -8.03 3.70
CA GLY A 147 -0.98 -6.79 3.00
C GLY A 147 -1.85 -5.61 3.40
N VAL A 148 -1.94 -4.64 2.50
CA VAL A 148 -2.69 -3.41 2.68
C VAL A 148 -3.69 -3.24 1.56
N PHE A 149 -4.95 -3.03 1.91
CA PHE A 149 -5.91 -2.40 1.00
C PHE A 149 -5.71 -0.89 1.09
N HIS A 150 -4.97 -0.37 0.12
CA HIS A 150 -4.50 1.00 0.11
C HIS A 150 -5.64 1.97 -0.24
N CYS A 151 -5.51 3.21 0.20
CA CYS A 151 -6.43 4.32 -0.07
C CYS A 151 -7.91 3.98 0.20
N PHE A 152 -8.17 3.30 1.33
CA PHE A 152 -9.52 2.90 1.69
C PHE A 152 -10.41 4.13 1.93
N THR A 153 -11.53 4.18 1.20
CA THR A 153 -12.53 5.25 1.27
C THR A 153 -13.97 4.71 1.37
N GLY A 154 -14.09 3.42 1.64
CA GLY A 154 -15.36 2.71 1.73
C GLY A 154 -16.13 2.97 3.04
N ASN A 155 -17.19 2.23 3.22
CA ASN A 155 -18.06 2.24 4.40
C ASN A 155 -17.73 1.08 5.37
N GLN A 156 -18.45 0.99 6.49
CA GLN A 156 -18.23 -0.03 7.53
C GLN A 156 -18.32 -1.47 6.98
N LYS A 157 -19.31 -1.78 6.13
CA LYS A 157 -19.47 -3.13 5.56
C LYS A 157 -18.32 -3.51 4.65
N GLU A 158 -17.87 -2.56 3.83
CA GLU A 158 -16.71 -2.76 2.96
C GLU A 158 -15.44 -2.96 3.79
N ALA A 159 -15.25 -2.23 4.89
CA ALA A 159 -14.15 -2.42 5.80
C ALA A 159 -14.18 -3.81 6.46
N GLU A 160 -15.33 -4.24 6.99
CA GLU A 160 -15.52 -5.57 7.60
C GLU A 160 -15.24 -6.70 6.60
N GLU A 161 -15.70 -6.56 5.34
CA GLU A 161 -15.44 -7.52 4.29
C GLU A 161 -13.93 -7.65 3.99
N LEU A 162 -13.24 -6.54 3.81
CA LEU A 162 -11.80 -6.53 3.55
C LEU A 162 -10.99 -7.07 4.73
N LEU A 163 -11.38 -6.72 5.96
CA LEU A 163 -10.71 -7.20 7.17
C LEU A 163 -11.07 -8.65 7.54
N SER A 164 -11.98 -9.31 6.81
CA SER A 164 -12.19 -10.75 6.89
C SER A 164 -11.05 -11.57 6.27
N PHE A 165 -10.14 -10.94 5.54
CA PHE A 165 -8.86 -11.53 5.16
C PHE A 165 -7.87 -11.38 6.31
N ASP A 166 -7.30 -12.50 6.76
CA ASP A 166 -6.29 -12.49 7.80
C ASP A 166 -5.04 -11.74 7.34
N ASN A 167 -4.34 -11.08 8.27
CA ASN A 167 -3.11 -10.33 8.03
C ASN A 167 -3.24 -9.16 7.02
N PHE A 168 -4.45 -8.75 6.67
CA PHE A 168 -4.65 -7.52 5.89
C PHE A 168 -5.05 -6.36 6.79
N VAL A 169 -4.65 -5.17 6.38
CA VAL A 169 -4.95 -3.91 7.04
C VAL A 169 -5.45 -2.87 6.03
N LEU A 170 -6.05 -1.79 6.52
CA LEU A 170 -6.51 -0.68 5.68
C LEU A 170 -5.48 0.45 5.67
N GLY A 171 -5.12 0.92 4.49
CA GLY A 171 -4.35 2.14 4.28
C GLY A 171 -5.28 3.36 4.32
N ILE A 172 -5.06 4.26 5.27
CA ILE A 172 -5.90 5.43 5.45
C ILE A 172 -5.11 6.70 5.16
N GLY A 173 -5.57 7.44 4.17
CA GLY A 173 -4.93 8.64 3.66
C GLY A 173 -5.72 9.92 3.86
N GLY A 174 -5.37 10.94 3.06
CA GLY A 174 -5.85 12.31 3.17
C GLY A 174 -7.38 12.48 3.12
N VAL A 175 -8.09 11.56 2.46
CA VAL A 175 -9.57 11.57 2.38
C VAL A 175 -10.23 11.55 3.76
N SER A 176 -9.62 10.89 4.76
CA SER A 176 -10.12 10.86 6.14
C SER A 176 -10.28 12.25 6.76
N THR A 177 -9.53 13.23 6.26
CA THR A 177 -9.57 14.63 6.75
C THR A 177 -10.67 15.46 6.07
N PHE A 178 -11.29 14.98 5.00
CA PHE A 178 -12.26 15.76 4.23
C PHE A 178 -13.59 15.91 4.97
N LYS A 179 -14.22 17.06 4.80
CA LYS A 179 -15.49 17.37 5.46
C LYS A 179 -16.62 16.41 5.07
N SER A 180 -16.60 15.93 3.81
CA SER A 180 -17.57 14.99 3.27
C SER A 180 -17.26 13.51 3.57
N SER A 181 -16.13 13.22 4.22
CA SER A 181 -15.74 11.84 4.55
C SER A 181 -16.39 11.38 5.85
N HIS A 182 -16.94 10.17 5.86
CA HIS A 182 -17.48 9.50 7.04
C HIS A 182 -16.46 8.60 7.74
N LEU A 183 -15.22 8.52 7.24
CA LEU A 183 -14.20 7.62 7.78
C LEU A 183 -13.89 7.87 9.27
N ARG A 184 -14.03 9.12 9.74
CA ARG A 184 -13.80 9.47 11.17
C ARG A 184 -14.81 8.83 12.12
N GLU A 185 -16.01 8.57 11.61
CA GLU A 185 -17.11 7.95 12.33
C GLU A 185 -17.13 6.43 12.10
N ASP A 186 -16.91 6.01 10.86
CA ASP A 186 -17.03 4.61 10.44
C ASP A 186 -15.86 3.75 10.93
N LEU A 187 -14.61 4.24 10.80
CA LEU A 187 -13.44 3.43 11.17
C LEU A 187 -13.43 3.05 12.66
N PRO A 188 -13.61 3.96 13.62
CA PRO A 188 -13.60 3.58 15.03
C PRO A 188 -14.72 2.62 15.44
N ALA A 189 -15.80 2.56 14.65
CA ALA A 189 -16.93 1.67 14.91
C ALA A 189 -16.64 0.20 14.59
N VAL A 190 -15.81 -0.09 13.57
CA VAL A 190 -15.63 -1.46 13.06
C VAL A 190 -14.19 -1.85 12.81
N VAL A 191 -13.23 -0.91 12.82
CA VAL A 191 -11.82 -1.19 12.51
C VAL A 191 -10.95 -0.93 13.76
N PRO A 192 -10.31 -1.96 14.32
CA PRO A 192 -9.37 -1.75 15.42
C PRO A 192 -8.08 -1.04 14.92
N MET A 193 -7.43 -0.24 15.77
CA MET A 193 -6.24 0.55 15.42
C MET A 193 -5.10 -0.29 14.85
N ASN A 194 -4.94 -1.53 15.31
CA ASN A 194 -3.91 -2.47 14.81
C ASN A 194 -4.23 -3.07 13.44
N ARG A 195 -5.30 -2.64 12.79
CA ARG A 195 -5.66 -2.98 11.41
C ARG A 195 -5.63 -1.75 10.49
N ILE A 196 -4.92 -0.69 10.92
CA ILE A 196 -4.73 0.56 10.16
C ILE A 196 -3.25 0.84 9.95
N VAL A 197 -2.90 1.29 8.75
CA VAL A 197 -1.65 1.97 8.44
C VAL A 197 -1.96 3.35 7.86
N LEU A 198 -1.04 4.30 8.05
CA LEU A 198 -1.18 5.66 7.53
C LEU A 198 -0.45 5.79 6.20
N GLU A 199 -1.07 6.53 5.29
CA GLU A 199 -0.50 6.79 3.97
C GLU A 199 -0.82 8.20 3.49
N THR A 200 -0.26 8.58 2.35
CA THR A 200 -0.53 9.87 1.73
C THR A 200 -1.11 9.77 0.33
N ASP A 201 -0.80 8.71 -0.41
CA ASP A 201 -1.08 8.59 -1.84
C ASP A 201 -0.53 9.79 -2.65
N SER A 202 0.67 10.24 -2.24
CA SER A 202 1.32 11.41 -2.87
C SER A 202 1.69 11.11 -4.33
N PRO A 203 1.46 12.03 -5.25
CA PRO A 203 1.19 13.48 -5.07
C PRO A 203 -0.30 13.86 -5.01
N TYR A 204 -1.20 12.89 -4.92
CA TYR A 204 -2.66 13.07 -4.95
C TYR A 204 -3.25 13.23 -3.53
N MET A 205 -4.54 13.50 -3.45
CA MET A 205 -5.36 13.39 -2.23
C MET A 205 -4.85 14.18 -1.01
N ALA A 206 -4.24 15.37 -1.23
CA ALA A 206 -3.71 16.20 -0.14
C ALA A 206 -4.75 16.40 0.97
N PRO A 207 -4.37 16.16 2.26
CA PRO A 207 -5.28 16.32 3.40
C PRO A 207 -5.63 17.78 3.66
N VAL A 208 -6.66 18.03 4.48
CA VAL A 208 -6.91 19.36 5.06
C VAL A 208 -5.78 19.64 6.07
N PRO A 209 -5.16 20.86 6.09
CA PRO A 209 -5.57 22.09 5.38
C PRO A 209 -4.94 22.27 3.98
N PHE A 210 -4.26 21.27 3.44
CA PHE A 210 -3.48 21.39 2.20
C PHE A 210 -4.25 21.04 0.93
N ARG A 211 -5.58 20.98 0.98
CA ARG A 211 -6.45 20.74 -0.20
C ARG A 211 -6.09 21.65 -1.37
N GLY A 212 -6.03 21.06 -2.58
CA GLY A 212 -5.67 21.76 -3.81
C GLY A 212 -4.15 21.99 -4.01
N LYS A 213 -3.32 21.60 -3.05
CA LYS A 213 -1.86 21.56 -3.20
C LYS A 213 -1.40 20.15 -3.61
N ARG A 214 -0.18 20.07 -4.16
CA ARG A 214 0.49 18.78 -4.37
C ARG A 214 0.74 18.12 -3.00
N ASN A 215 0.28 16.89 -2.83
CA ASN A 215 0.50 16.11 -1.62
C ASN A 215 1.96 15.66 -1.49
N GLU A 216 2.41 15.40 -0.27
CA GLU A 216 3.74 14.86 0.04
C GLU A 216 3.71 14.05 1.34
N SER A 217 4.70 13.17 1.54
CA SER A 217 4.76 12.26 2.69
C SER A 217 4.73 12.99 4.04
N ALA A 218 5.22 14.23 4.13
CA ALA A 218 5.15 15.06 5.34
C ALA A 218 3.70 15.30 5.82
N PHE A 219 2.72 15.30 4.91
CA PHE A 219 1.33 15.60 5.23
C PHE A 219 0.59 14.42 5.89
N VAL A 220 1.21 13.24 6.01
CA VAL A 220 0.66 12.12 6.78
C VAL A 220 0.35 12.50 8.24
N VAL A 221 1.03 13.50 8.78
CA VAL A 221 0.79 14.03 10.13
C VAL A 221 -0.64 14.56 10.30
N GLU A 222 -1.24 15.12 9.26
CA GLU A 222 -2.64 15.59 9.32
C GLU A 222 -3.64 14.42 9.33
N VAL A 223 -3.29 13.32 8.68
CA VAL A 223 -4.06 12.07 8.76
C VAL A 223 -3.95 11.49 10.18
N LEU A 224 -2.73 11.42 10.72
CA LEU A 224 -2.47 10.98 12.09
C LEU A 224 -3.33 11.75 13.12
N LYS A 225 -3.27 13.08 13.11
CA LYS A 225 -4.05 13.95 14.00
C LYS A 225 -5.55 13.68 13.89
N THR A 226 -6.02 13.54 12.68
CA THR A 226 -7.44 13.30 12.40
C THR A 226 -7.91 11.97 12.97
N LEU A 227 -7.15 10.90 12.74
CA LEU A 227 -7.52 9.56 13.20
C LEU A 227 -7.30 9.37 14.70
N ALA A 228 -6.24 9.90 15.29
CA ALA A 228 -6.04 9.88 16.73
C ALA A 228 -7.23 10.50 17.47
N LYS A 229 -7.72 11.67 16.98
CA LYS A 229 -8.93 12.29 17.49
C LYS A 229 -10.17 11.41 17.31
N ALA A 230 -10.34 10.78 16.16
CA ALA A 230 -11.47 9.92 15.86
C ALA A 230 -11.52 8.69 16.80
N TYR A 231 -10.36 8.11 17.08
CA TYR A 231 -10.22 6.96 17.99
C TYR A 231 -10.15 7.37 19.48
N ASN A 232 -10.20 8.67 19.78
CA ASN A 232 -10.13 9.21 21.15
C ASN A 232 -8.86 8.76 21.91
N VAL A 233 -7.72 8.79 21.24
CA VAL A 233 -6.38 8.50 21.79
C VAL A 233 -5.42 9.65 21.48
N SER A 234 -4.23 9.64 22.10
CA SER A 234 -3.18 10.60 21.76
C SER A 234 -2.57 10.33 20.37
N GLU A 235 -2.01 11.36 19.74
CA GLU A 235 -1.27 11.21 18.47
C GLU A 235 -0.09 10.24 18.62
N GLU A 236 0.60 10.27 19.77
CA GLU A 236 1.70 9.37 20.09
C GLU A 236 1.25 7.90 20.16
N GLU A 237 0.13 7.63 20.84
CA GLU A 237 -0.43 6.29 20.96
C GLU A 237 -0.87 5.75 19.59
N PHE A 238 -1.56 6.57 18.79
CA PHE A 238 -2.00 6.17 17.46
C PHE A 238 -0.81 5.92 16.53
N ALA A 239 0.20 6.81 16.55
CA ALA A 239 1.43 6.64 15.76
C ALA A 239 2.20 5.37 16.16
N LYS A 240 2.32 5.11 17.47
CA LYS A 240 2.95 3.89 17.97
C LYS A 240 2.25 2.64 17.45
N GLN A 241 0.92 2.57 17.58
CA GLN A 241 0.14 1.42 17.14
C GLN A 241 0.25 1.20 15.62
N THR A 242 0.11 2.26 14.83
CA THR A 242 0.19 2.14 13.37
C THR A 242 1.60 1.77 12.89
N ASN A 243 2.65 2.24 13.56
CA ASN A 243 4.02 1.83 13.30
C ASN A 243 4.26 0.34 13.64
N GLU A 244 3.69 -0.17 14.72
CA GLU A 244 3.73 -1.60 15.06
C GLU A 244 2.98 -2.43 14.01
N THR A 245 1.85 -1.95 13.52
CA THR A 245 1.12 -2.57 12.42
C THR A 245 1.96 -2.65 11.14
N VAL A 246 2.63 -1.56 10.77
CA VAL A 246 3.55 -1.52 9.61
C VAL A 246 4.66 -2.56 9.78
N LYS A 247 5.30 -2.63 10.95
CA LYS A 247 6.35 -3.62 11.22
C LYS A 247 5.84 -5.05 11.07
N SER A 248 4.64 -5.32 11.57
CA SER A 248 4.02 -6.65 11.47
C SER A 248 3.69 -7.04 10.04
N VAL A 249 3.11 -6.12 9.24
CA VAL A 249 2.70 -6.39 7.86
C VAL A 249 3.90 -6.56 6.94
N PHE A 250 4.90 -5.70 7.07
CA PHE A 250 6.06 -5.65 6.15
C PHE A 250 7.31 -6.33 6.71
N HIS A 251 7.26 -6.89 7.91
CA HIS A 251 8.36 -7.61 8.57
C HIS A 251 9.66 -6.78 8.66
N ILE A 252 9.58 -5.53 9.14
CA ILE A 252 10.70 -4.57 9.24
C ILE A 252 10.85 -3.98 10.64
#